data_f9538dfc21aa280d9746314b393b4d6d
#
_entry.id   f9538dfc21aa280d9746314b393b4d6d
#
_cell.length_a   1.000
_cell.length_b   1.000
_cell.length_c   1.000
_cell.angle_alpha   90.00
_cell.angle_beta   90.00
_cell.angle_gamma   90.00
#
_symmetry.space_group_name_H-M   'P 1'
#
loop_
_entity.id
_entity.type
_entity.pdbx_description
1 polymer ?
#
loop_
_entity_poly.entity_id
_entity_poly.type
_entity_poly.pdbx_seq_one_letter_code
_entity_poly.pdbx_strand_id
1 'polypeptide(L)'
;MALQTCVVIRHVAFEDLGCWEAELPRLGYEVRYLEAGVDDLSPFRTADLGIVLGGPIGVEDAADYPTVTQEIALIKDRLDADQPTLGVCLGLQLMAAALGARVGKGTFELGWKHIRPTSVGLVGPLRRVASAPMFVWHGDEAELPSGAVLLASTDEVPVHAFSYGRSLAVQFHPEVDPATFERWVIGNMVELREIGVSVPEFRAEMQERGPAAVYASLRLLRAFIAGL
;
A
#
# COMPACT_ATOMS: atom_id res chain seq x y z
N MET A 1 -19.67 12.73 17.32
CA MET A 1 -18.63 11.78 17.80
C MET A 1 -17.28 12.44 17.57
N ALA A 2 -16.29 12.21 18.45
CA ALA A 2 -14.92 12.62 18.17
C ALA A 2 -14.41 11.87 16.93
N LEU A 3 -13.58 12.54 16.10
CA LEU A 3 -12.91 11.89 14.98
C LEU A 3 -11.92 10.86 15.51
N GLN A 4 -11.79 9.73 14.82
CA GLN A 4 -10.71 8.77 15.05
C GLN A 4 -9.42 9.27 14.40
N THR A 5 -8.28 8.91 14.95
CA THR A 5 -6.97 9.30 14.40
C THR A 5 -6.52 8.34 13.32
N CYS A 6 -6.12 8.85 12.16
CA CYS A 6 -5.42 8.10 11.12
C CYS A 6 -4.02 8.66 10.95
N VAL A 7 -3.00 7.89 11.29
CA VAL A 7 -1.60 8.27 11.08
C VAL A 7 -1.05 7.53 9.86
N VAL A 8 -0.48 8.31 8.95
CA VAL A 8 0.02 7.83 7.65
C VAL A 8 1.53 8.03 7.58
N ILE A 9 2.30 6.95 7.47
CA ILE A 9 3.73 7.02 7.18
C ILE A 9 3.91 7.13 5.66
N ARG A 10 4.63 8.16 5.22
CA ARG A 10 4.92 8.47 3.82
C ARG A 10 6.43 8.61 3.61
N HIS A 11 6.96 8.01 2.55
CA HIS A 11 8.39 7.97 2.24
C HIS A 11 8.80 9.05 1.23
N VAL A 12 7.92 9.34 0.27
CA VAL A 12 8.10 10.38 -0.75
C VAL A 12 6.79 11.14 -0.97
N ALA A 13 6.89 12.43 -1.21
CA ALA A 13 5.73 13.34 -1.22
C ALA A 13 4.68 13.02 -2.28
N PHE A 14 5.05 12.33 -3.37
CA PHE A 14 4.12 12.00 -4.45
C PHE A 14 3.42 10.64 -4.27
N GLU A 15 3.90 9.78 -3.37
CA GLU A 15 3.20 8.57 -2.92
C GLU A 15 2.37 8.92 -1.67
N ASP A 16 1.37 9.75 -1.87
CA ASP A 16 0.41 10.19 -0.86
C ASP A 16 -0.85 9.30 -0.87
N LEU A 17 -1.85 9.65 -0.06
CA LEU A 17 -3.13 8.91 0.01
C LEU A 17 -3.95 8.98 -1.27
N GLY A 18 -3.59 9.83 -2.23
CA GLY A 18 -4.27 9.96 -3.51
C GLY A 18 -5.79 10.04 -3.39
N CYS A 19 -6.50 9.10 -4.00
CA CYS A 19 -7.97 9.08 -3.97
C CYS A 19 -8.56 8.82 -2.58
N TRP A 20 -7.78 8.39 -1.59
CA TRP A 20 -8.22 8.19 -0.21
C TRP A 20 -8.18 9.46 0.64
N GLU A 21 -7.45 10.49 0.20
CA GLU A 21 -7.26 11.75 0.93
C GLU A 21 -8.60 12.40 1.36
N ALA A 22 -9.55 12.46 0.44
CA ALA A 22 -10.87 13.03 0.72
C ALA A 22 -11.84 12.02 1.34
N GLU A 23 -11.54 10.72 1.27
CA GLU A 23 -12.46 9.67 1.73
C GLU A 23 -12.30 9.37 3.22
N LEU A 24 -11.07 9.34 3.74
CA LEU A 24 -10.81 9.07 5.16
C LEU A 24 -11.54 10.04 6.10
N PRO A 25 -11.54 11.37 5.86
CA PRO A 25 -12.35 12.30 6.66
C PRO A 25 -13.85 12.03 6.59
N ARG A 26 -14.38 11.59 5.44
CA ARG A 26 -15.80 11.20 5.31
C ARG A 26 -16.13 9.94 6.10
N LEU A 27 -15.14 9.09 6.33
CA LEU A 27 -15.25 7.88 7.15
C LEU A 27 -15.02 8.15 8.65
N GLY A 28 -14.80 9.41 9.04
CA GLY A 28 -14.68 9.82 10.43
C GLY A 28 -13.26 9.88 10.97
N TYR A 29 -12.25 9.91 10.09
CA TYR A 29 -10.85 9.97 10.48
C TYR A 29 -10.27 11.38 10.34
N GLU A 30 -9.47 11.79 11.32
CA GLU A 30 -8.54 12.91 11.22
C GLU A 30 -7.19 12.37 10.74
N VAL A 31 -6.76 12.79 9.54
CA VAL A 31 -5.54 12.29 8.90
C VAL A 31 -4.35 13.13 9.29
N ARG A 32 -3.26 12.47 9.69
CA ARG A 32 -1.95 13.08 9.93
C ARG A 32 -0.87 12.29 9.21
N TYR A 33 -0.12 12.97 8.34
CA TYR A 33 1.10 12.41 7.73
C TYR A 33 2.29 12.52 8.67
N LEU A 34 3.17 11.52 8.59
CA LEU A 34 4.51 11.51 9.14
C LEU A 34 5.48 11.14 8.01
N GLU A 35 6.47 11.98 7.79
CA GLU A 35 7.52 11.75 6.78
C GLU A 35 8.58 10.81 7.35
N ALA A 36 8.75 9.63 6.76
CA ALA A 36 9.76 8.66 7.15
C ALA A 36 11.16 9.27 7.08
N GLY A 37 11.97 9.06 8.13
CA GLY A 37 13.31 9.63 8.24
C GLY A 37 13.38 11.13 8.60
N VAL A 38 12.26 11.81 8.74
CA VAL A 38 12.18 13.25 9.07
C VAL A 38 11.42 13.47 10.37
N ASP A 39 10.21 12.91 10.49
CA ASP A 39 9.35 13.11 11.64
C ASP A 39 9.59 12.05 12.74
N ASP A 40 9.14 12.36 13.96
CA ASP A 40 8.96 11.35 15.00
C ASP A 40 7.78 10.45 14.62
N LEU A 41 8.07 9.18 14.35
CA LEU A 41 7.06 8.19 13.97
C LEU A 41 6.29 7.61 15.16
N SER A 42 6.62 7.97 16.41
CA SER A 42 5.99 7.41 17.62
C SER A 42 4.45 7.57 17.66
N PRO A 43 3.83 8.64 17.11
CA PRO A 43 2.36 8.76 17.05
C PRO A 43 1.67 7.65 16.25
N PHE A 44 2.38 7.01 15.30
CA PHE A 44 1.86 5.87 14.54
C PHE A 44 1.45 4.70 15.45
N ARG A 45 2.19 4.47 16.55
CA ARG A 45 1.96 3.36 17.49
C ARG A 45 0.56 3.32 18.06
N THR A 46 -0.06 4.47 18.35
CA THR A 46 -1.32 4.60 19.09
C THR A 46 -2.49 5.11 18.26
N ALA A 47 -2.29 5.35 16.98
CA ALA A 47 -3.36 5.78 16.08
C ALA A 47 -4.48 4.73 15.98
N ASP A 48 -5.74 5.15 15.88
CA ASP A 48 -6.89 4.26 15.68
C ASP A 48 -6.76 3.48 14.35
N LEU A 49 -6.20 4.10 13.31
CA LEU A 49 -5.81 3.50 12.05
C LEU A 49 -4.37 3.91 11.69
N GLY A 50 -3.51 2.94 11.41
CA GLY A 50 -2.20 3.17 10.84
C GLY A 50 -2.19 2.86 9.33
N ILE A 51 -1.64 3.74 8.51
CA ILE A 51 -1.40 3.47 7.08
C ILE A 51 0.09 3.61 6.80
N VAL A 52 0.68 2.65 6.11
CA VAL A 52 2.07 2.71 5.63
C VAL A 52 2.03 2.66 4.11
N LEU A 53 2.44 3.75 3.48
CA LEU A 53 2.42 3.90 2.02
C LEU A 53 3.64 3.27 1.36
N GLY A 54 3.69 3.36 0.04
CA GLY A 54 4.81 2.94 -0.79
C GLY A 54 6.03 3.84 -0.64
N GLY A 55 7.10 3.47 -1.34
CA GLY A 55 8.34 4.24 -1.38
C GLY A 55 9.42 3.55 -2.20
N PRO A 56 10.45 4.31 -2.62
CA PRO A 56 11.51 3.81 -3.51
C PRO A 56 12.63 3.09 -2.77
N ILE A 57 12.49 2.83 -1.47
CA ILE A 57 13.42 2.05 -0.66
C ILE A 57 12.84 0.67 -0.37
N GLY A 58 13.68 -0.30 -0.01
CA GLY A 58 13.28 -1.67 0.31
C GLY A 58 13.63 -2.10 1.73
N VAL A 59 13.09 -3.25 2.15
CA VAL A 59 13.42 -3.86 3.45
C VAL A 59 14.92 -4.19 3.54
N GLU A 60 15.54 -4.56 2.43
CA GLU A 60 16.98 -4.90 2.38
C GLU A 60 17.88 -3.67 2.54
N ASP A 61 17.34 -2.46 2.36
CA ASP A 61 18.09 -1.20 2.49
C ASP A 61 18.18 -0.71 3.95
N ALA A 62 17.71 -1.48 4.93
CA ALA A 62 17.65 -1.10 6.35
C ALA A 62 19.01 -0.70 6.95
N ALA A 63 20.13 -1.19 6.40
CA ALA A 63 21.48 -0.82 6.83
C ALA A 63 21.81 0.64 6.48
N ASP A 64 21.35 1.12 5.33
CA ASP A 64 21.59 2.48 4.83
C ASP A 64 20.47 3.45 5.23
N TYR A 65 19.27 2.92 5.45
CA TYR A 65 18.07 3.68 5.84
C TYR A 65 17.51 3.20 7.18
N PRO A 66 18.03 3.69 8.32
CA PRO A 66 17.62 3.24 9.67
C PRO A 66 16.12 3.41 9.97
N THR A 67 15.43 4.31 9.27
CA THR A 67 13.98 4.48 9.37
C THR A 67 13.23 3.18 9.05
N VAL A 68 13.73 2.36 8.12
CA VAL A 68 13.14 1.05 7.78
C VAL A 68 13.08 0.13 9.00
N THR A 69 14.17 0.06 9.77
CA THR A 69 14.22 -0.72 11.02
C THR A 69 13.23 -0.18 12.06
N GLN A 70 13.13 1.15 12.18
CA GLN A 70 12.20 1.81 13.09
C GLN A 70 10.74 1.51 12.72
N GLU A 71 10.42 1.59 11.44
CA GLU A 71 9.07 1.31 10.93
C GLU A 71 8.67 -0.15 11.16
N ILE A 72 9.56 -1.10 10.85
CA ILE A 72 9.32 -2.53 11.11
C ILE A 72 9.00 -2.76 12.60
N ALA A 73 9.72 -2.12 13.51
CA ALA A 73 9.46 -2.25 14.95
C ALA A 73 8.10 -1.65 15.35
N LEU A 74 7.76 -0.47 14.85
CA LEU A 74 6.47 0.19 15.12
C LEU A 74 5.28 -0.60 14.53
N ILE A 75 5.44 -1.12 13.31
CA ILE A 75 4.45 -1.97 12.66
C ILE A 75 4.25 -3.24 13.47
N LYS A 76 5.36 -3.89 13.91
CA LYS A 76 5.28 -5.07 14.74
C LYS A 76 4.49 -4.83 16.03
N ASP A 77 4.77 -3.73 16.75
CA ASP A 77 4.03 -3.36 17.96
C ASP A 77 2.53 -3.24 17.70
N ARG A 78 2.12 -2.64 16.58
CA ARG A 78 0.71 -2.52 16.19
C ARG A 78 0.07 -3.87 15.87
N LEU A 79 0.78 -4.71 15.09
CA LEU A 79 0.28 -6.04 14.71
C LEU A 79 0.15 -6.96 15.91
N ASP A 80 1.12 -6.93 16.84
CA ASP A 80 1.08 -7.70 18.10
C ASP A 80 -0.09 -7.25 19.01
N ALA A 81 -0.47 -5.97 18.95
CA ALA A 81 -1.59 -5.40 19.69
C ALA A 81 -2.93 -5.50 18.93
N ASP A 82 -2.97 -6.18 17.79
CA ASP A 82 -4.13 -6.28 16.88
C ASP A 82 -4.74 -4.91 16.50
N GLN A 83 -3.89 -3.89 16.37
CA GLN A 83 -4.32 -2.56 15.97
C GLN A 83 -4.42 -2.46 14.44
N PRO A 84 -5.52 -1.87 13.91
CA PRO A 84 -5.74 -1.77 12.47
C PRO A 84 -4.59 -1.09 11.74
N THR A 85 -3.99 -1.80 10.78
CA THR A 85 -2.89 -1.30 9.97
C THR A 85 -3.13 -1.65 8.50
N LEU A 86 -2.99 -0.68 7.61
CA LEU A 86 -3.08 -0.85 6.17
C LEU A 86 -1.71 -0.58 5.55
N GLY A 87 -1.10 -1.60 4.94
CA GLY A 87 0.17 -1.49 4.22
C GLY A 87 -0.04 -1.50 2.71
N VAL A 88 0.57 -0.54 2.01
CA VAL A 88 0.54 -0.44 0.55
C VAL A 88 1.96 -0.54 -0.01
N CYS A 89 2.20 -1.43 -0.97
CA CYS A 89 3.47 -1.65 -1.65
C CYS A 89 4.61 -1.90 -0.64
N LEU A 90 5.53 -0.95 -0.44
CA LEU A 90 6.53 -1.04 0.63
C LEU A 90 5.88 -1.31 1.99
N GLY A 91 4.71 -0.74 2.27
CA GLY A 91 3.96 -0.99 3.50
C GLY A 91 3.57 -2.46 3.68
N LEU A 92 3.20 -3.19 2.61
CA LEU A 92 3.01 -4.64 2.67
C LEU A 92 4.31 -5.35 3.03
N GLN A 93 5.41 -4.95 2.41
CA GLN A 93 6.73 -5.56 2.60
C GLN A 93 7.24 -5.36 4.03
N LEU A 94 7.08 -4.15 4.58
CA LEU A 94 7.41 -3.84 5.97
C LEU A 94 6.54 -4.61 6.97
N MET A 95 5.24 -4.79 6.68
CA MET A 95 4.35 -5.63 7.50
C MET A 95 4.78 -7.10 7.44
N ALA A 96 5.17 -7.61 6.28
CA ALA A 96 5.68 -8.97 6.13
C ALA A 96 6.97 -9.18 6.92
N ALA A 97 7.91 -8.24 6.82
CA ALA A 97 9.17 -8.26 7.58
C ALA A 97 8.92 -8.17 9.10
N ALA A 98 7.99 -7.33 9.55
CA ALA A 98 7.58 -7.22 10.96
C ALA A 98 7.03 -8.53 11.53
N LEU A 99 6.41 -9.37 10.67
CA LEU A 99 5.92 -10.71 11.01
C LEU A 99 6.97 -11.81 10.78
N GLY A 100 8.22 -11.44 10.42
CA GLY A 100 9.34 -12.36 10.25
C GLY A 100 9.39 -13.10 8.91
N ALA A 101 8.60 -12.68 7.92
CA ALA A 101 8.68 -13.21 6.56
C ALA A 101 9.84 -12.59 5.79
N ARG A 102 10.36 -13.33 4.81
CA ARG A 102 11.40 -12.83 3.90
C ARG A 102 10.81 -11.85 2.91
N VAL A 103 11.54 -10.76 2.68
CA VAL A 103 11.28 -9.78 1.63
C VAL A 103 12.58 -9.57 0.86
N GLY A 104 12.52 -9.46 -0.44
CA GLY A 104 13.70 -9.22 -1.27
C GLY A 104 13.33 -9.13 -2.74
N LYS A 105 14.35 -9.07 -3.60
CA LYS A 105 14.18 -8.95 -5.04
C LYS A 105 13.33 -10.07 -5.62
N GLY A 106 12.35 -9.68 -6.41
CA GLY A 106 11.40 -10.55 -7.08
C GLY A 106 11.10 -10.12 -8.51
N THR A 107 9.90 -10.42 -8.98
CA THR A 107 9.42 -10.03 -10.31
C THR A 107 9.12 -8.54 -10.34
N PHE A 108 9.71 -7.83 -11.30
CA PHE A 108 9.37 -6.43 -11.53
C PHE A 108 8.01 -6.32 -12.23
N GLU A 109 7.08 -5.63 -11.61
CA GLU A 109 5.77 -5.32 -12.19
C GLU A 109 5.57 -3.80 -12.24
N LEU A 110 5.20 -3.28 -13.43
CA LEU A 110 4.81 -1.89 -13.63
C LEU A 110 3.57 -1.80 -14.52
N GLY A 111 2.65 -0.94 -14.16
CA GLY A 111 1.44 -0.66 -14.93
C GLY A 111 0.19 -1.31 -14.36
N TRP A 112 -0.64 -1.90 -15.21
CA TRP A 112 -1.98 -2.38 -14.85
C TRP A 112 -2.04 -3.90 -14.81
N LYS A 113 -2.39 -4.46 -13.65
CA LYS A 113 -2.50 -5.90 -13.42
C LYS A 113 -3.88 -6.29 -12.93
N HIS A 114 -4.35 -7.44 -13.39
CA HIS A 114 -5.53 -8.09 -12.83
C HIS A 114 -5.15 -8.80 -11.52
N ILE A 115 -5.63 -8.26 -10.42
CA ILE A 115 -5.46 -8.88 -9.12
C ILE A 115 -6.42 -10.06 -9.00
N ARG A 116 -5.94 -11.21 -8.55
CA ARG A 116 -6.69 -12.46 -8.39
C ARG A 116 -6.96 -12.73 -6.92
N PRO A 117 -8.10 -12.31 -6.38
CA PRO A 117 -8.44 -12.63 -5.00
C PRO A 117 -8.64 -14.13 -4.83
N THR A 118 -8.18 -14.66 -3.69
CA THR A 118 -8.52 -16.02 -3.22
C THR A 118 -10.00 -16.09 -2.86
N SER A 119 -10.51 -17.29 -2.55
CA SER A 119 -11.89 -17.45 -2.07
C SER A 119 -12.16 -16.62 -0.80
N VAL A 120 -11.15 -16.49 0.09
CA VAL A 120 -11.23 -15.63 1.28
C VAL A 120 -11.21 -14.15 0.89
N GLY A 121 -10.33 -13.74 -0.04
CA GLY A 121 -10.27 -12.38 -0.54
C GLY A 121 -11.59 -11.91 -1.19
N LEU A 122 -12.31 -12.81 -1.85
CA LEU A 122 -13.60 -12.52 -2.49
C LEU A 122 -14.75 -12.23 -1.51
N VAL A 123 -14.67 -12.67 -0.26
CA VAL A 123 -15.68 -12.37 0.76
C VAL A 123 -15.31 -11.16 1.61
N GLY A 124 -14.06 -10.63 1.49
CA GLY A 124 -13.53 -9.49 2.22
C GLY A 124 -13.42 -8.20 1.37
N PRO A 125 -12.54 -7.28 1.81
CA PRO A 125 -12.33 -5.97 1.15
C PRO A 125 -11.93 -6.08 -0.32
N LEU A 126 -11.22 -7.16 -0.72
CA LEU A 126 -10.71 -7.34 -2.07
C LEU A 126 -11.77 -7.75 -3.11
N ARG A 127 -13.01 -8.04 -2.70
CA ARG A 127 -14.08 -8.45 -3.63
C ARG A 127 -14.24 -7.52 -4.84
N ARG A 128 -14.01 -6.22 -4.64
CA ARG A 128 -14.21 -5.21 -5.69
C ARG A 128 -12.99 -5.01 -6.58
N VAL A 129 -11.82 -5.37 -6.09
CA VAL A 129 -10.55 -5.29 -6.84
C VAL A 129 -10.55 -6.28 -8.02
N ALA A 130 -11.23 -7.41 -7.91
CA ALA A 130 -11.35 -8.39 -8.99
C ALA A 130 -12.04 -7.86 -10.26
N SER A 131 -12.74 -6.73 -10.19
CA SER A 131 -13.54 -6.20 -11.31
C SER A 131 -12.82 -5.15 -12.17
N ALA A 132 -11.62 -4.70 -11.77
CA ALA A 132 -10.82 -3.72 -12.49
C ALA A 132 -9.34 -4.05 -12.34
N PRO A 133 -8.51 -3.76 -13.34
CA PRO A 133 -7.06 -3.83 -13.15
C PRO A 133 -6.64 -2.77 -12.14
N MET A 134 -5.64 -3.10 -11.32
CA MET A 134 -5.05 -2.19 -10.34
C MET A 134 -3.67 -1.79 -10.79
N PHE A 135 -3.26 -0.59 -10.40
CA PHE A 135 -1.93 -0.09 -10.68
C PHE A 135 -0.90 -0.78 -9.80
N VAL A 136 0.22 -1.20 -10.38
CA VAL A 136 1.36 -1.82 -9.70
C VAL A 136 2.65 -1.14 -10.07
N TRP A 137 3.59 -1.04 -9.14
CA TRP A 137 4.94 -0.57 -9.36
C TRP A 137 5.83 -1.13 -8.25
N HIS A 138 6.48 -2.23 -8.49
CA HIS A 138 7.38 -2.84 -7.51
C HIS A 138 8.37 -3.80 -8.17
N GLY A 139 9.48 -4.06 -7.51
CA GLY A 139 10.49 -5.06 -7.90
C GLY A 139 10.87 -6.00 -6.76
N ASP A 140 10.36 -5.73 -5.56
CA ASP A 140 10.54 -6.60 -4.40
C ASP A 140 9.27 -7.38 -4.12
N GLU A 141 9.42 -8.61 -3.59
CA GLU A 141 8.35 -9.52 -3.20
C GLU A 141 8.48 -9.93 -1.73
N ALA A 142 7.36 -10.15 -1.09
CA ALA A 142 7.29 -10.71 0.25
C ALA A 142 6.79 -12.16 0.21
N GLU A 143 7.37 -13.02 1.04
CA GLU A 143 6.75 -14.30 1.37
C GLU A 143 5.52 -14.08 2.26
N LEU A 144 4.55 -15.01 2.19
CA LEU A 144 3.38 -14.93 3.08
C LEU A 144 3.82 -15.16 4.53
N PRO A 145 3.59 -14.21 5.46
CA PRO A 145 3.96 -14.38 6.84
C PRO A 145 3.21 -15.54 7.52
N SER A 146 3.87 -16.18 8.49
CA SER A 146 3.21 -17.18 9.32
C SER A 146 2.02 -16.58 10.09
N GLY A 147 0.88 -17.24 10.05
CA GLY A 147 -0.37 -16.76 10.65
C GLY A 147 -1.14 -15.75 9.80
N ALA A 148 -0.59 -15.25 8.71
CA ALA A 148 -1.31 -14.39 7.77
C ALA A 148 -2.20 -15.22 6.83
N VAL A 149 -3.26 -14.59 6.35
CA VAL A 149 -4.20 -15.17 5.37
C VAL A 149 -3.95 -14.56 4.00
N LEU A 150 -3.58 -15.38 3.01
CA LEU A 150 -3.43 -14.92 1.63
C LEU A 150 -4.78 -14.47 1.07
N LEU A 151 -4.84 -13.25 0.59
CA LEU A 151 -6.06 -12.67 0.03
C LEU A 151 -6.03 -12.52 -1.49
N ALA A 152 -4.86 -12.29 -2.09
CA ALA A 152 -4.73 -12.17 -3.54
C ALA A 152 -3.31 -12.46 -4.05
N SER A 153 -3.24 -12.78 -5.34
CA SER A 153 -2.02 -12.94 -6.15
C SER A 153 -2.19 -12.26 -7.51
N THR A 154 -1.10 -12.19 -8.31
CA THR A 154 -1.15 -12.03 -9.76
C THR A 154 -0.74 -13.34 -10.44
N ASP A 155 -0.55 -13.34 -11.75
CA ASP A 155 0.00 -14.51 -12.47
C ASP A 155 1.47 -14.74 -12.13
N GLU A 156 2.18 -13.64 -11.89
CA GLU A 156 3.63 -13.62 -11.69
C GLU A 156 4.01 -13.63 -10.21
N VAL A 157 3.23 -12.96 -9.35
CA VAL A 157 3.58 -12.72 -7.93
C VAL A 157 2.57 -13.40 -7.00
N PRO A 158 3.02 -14.33 -6.16
CA PRO A 158 2.13 -15.16 -5.34
C PRO A 158 1.47 -14.44 -4.18
N VAL A 159 2.08 -13.35 -3.67
CA VAL A 159 1.56 -12.59 -2.52
C VAL A 159 1.32 -11.14 -2.92
N HIS A 160 0.13 -10.84 -3.39
CA HIS A 160 -0.31 -9.47 -3.74
C HIS A 160 -1.22 -8.83 -2.69
N ALA A 161 -1.75 -9.62 -1.77
CA ALA A 161 -2.42 -9.11 -0.58
C ALA A 161 -2.54 -10.20 0.48
N PHE A 162 -2.43 -9.79 1.74
CA PHE A 162 -2.72 -10.64 2.89
C PHE A 162 -3.41 -9.85 4.01
N SER A 163 -4.06 -10.56 4.92
CA SER A 163 -4.51 -10.02 6.20
C SER A 163 -3.81 -10.69 7.36
N TYR A 164 -3.67 -9.94 8.47
CA TYR A 164 -3.20 -10.43 9.74
C TYR A 164 -3.97 -9.73 10.85
N GLY A 165 -4.76 -10.49 11.64
CA GLY A 165 -5.70 -9.90 12.58
C GLY A 165 -6.61 -8.87 11.88
N ARG A 166 -6.70 -7.68 12.45
CA ARG A 166 -7.47 -6.54 11.91
C ARG A 166 -6.73 -5.73 10.84
N SER A 167 -5.60 -6.22 10.34
CA SER A 167 -4.75 -5.49 9.39
C SER A 167 -4.84 -6.06 7.98
N LEU A 168 -4.62 -5.20 6.99
CA LEU A 168 -4.63 -5.52 5.56
C LEU A 168 -3.35 -5.00 4.92
N ALA A 169 -2.74 -5.83 4.07
CA ALA A 169 -1.57 -5.45 3.28
C ALA A 169 -1.84 -5.73 1.80
N VAL A 170 -1.49 -4.80 0.91
CA VAL A 170 -1.65 -4.90 -0.54
C VAL A 170 -0.38 -4.45 -1.26
N GLN A 171 0.07 -5.21 -2.28
CA GLN A 171 1.26 -4.90 -3.06
C GLN A 171 0.98 -3.90 -4.19
N PHE A 172 -0.24 -3.90 -4.72
CA PHE A 172 -0.70 -2.93 -5.71
C PHE A 172 -1.00 -1.58 -5.04
N HIS A 173 -1.14 -0.53 -5.86
CA HIS A 173 -1.41 0.85 -5.43
C HIS A 173 -2.89 1.22 -5.64
N PRO A 174 -3.78 0.90 -4.69
CA PRO A 174 -5.17 1.28 -4.82
C PRO A 174 -5.42 2.76 -4.58
N GLU A 175 -4.50 3.47 -3.92
CA GLU A 175 -4.60 4.88 -3.57
C GLU A 175 -4.34 5.82 -4.75
N VAL A 176 -3.68 5.35 -5.82
CA VAL A 176 -3.28 6.20 -6.94
C VAL A 176 -4.46 6.92 -7.56
N ASP A 177 -4.33 8.26 -7.70
CA ASP A 177 -5.35 9.13 -8.29
C ASP A 177 -4.89 9.63 -9.66
N PRO A 178 -5.67 9.38 -10.74
CA PRO A 178 -5.40 9.92 -12.07
C PRO A 178 -5.20 11.44 -12.10
N ALA A 179 -5.86 12.18 -11.21
CA ALA A 179 -5.75 13.63 -11.14
C ALA A 179 -4.36 14.13 -10.69
N THR A 180 -3.64 13.32 -9.90
CA THR A 180 -2.31 13.66 -9.37
C THR A 180 -1.19 12.78 -9.92
N PHE A 181 -1.50 11.85 -10.83
CA PHE A 181 -0.56 10.87 -11.37
C PHE A 181 0.69 11.48 -12.01
N GLU A 182 0.60 12.71 -12.53
CA GLU A 182 1.76 13.41 -13.09
C GLU A 182 2.90 13.57 -12.08
N ARG A 183 2.60 13.63 -10.77
CA ARG A 183 3.63 13.66 -9.71
C ARG A 183 4.46 12.39 -9.68
N TRP A 184 3.81 11.23 -9.89
CA TRP A 184 4.48 9.93 -10.00
C TRP A 184 5.38 9.86 -11.23
N VAL A 185 4.89 10.35 -12.38
CA VAL A 185 5.65 10.39 -13.63
C VAL A 185 6.90 11.26 -13.50
N ILE A 186 6.76 12.44 -12.89
CA ILE A 186 7.89 13.36 -12.68
C ILE A 186 8.84 12.80 -11.63
N GLY A 187 8.33 12.30 -10.51
CA GLY A 187 9.12 11.78 -9.41
C GLY A 187 10.01 10.59 -9.81
N ASN A 188 9.51 9.73 -10.69
CA ASN A 188 10.20 8.52 -11.15
C ASN A 188 10.75 8.63 -12.58
N MET A 189 10.99 9.84 -13.09
CA MET A 189 11.38 10.05 -14.48
C MET A 189 12.68 9.33 -14.88
N VAL A 190 13.60 9.14 -13.94
CA VAL A 190 14.87 8.45 -14.19
C VAL A 190 14.60 6.97 -14.44
N GLU A 191 13.90 6.31 -13.55
CA GLU A 191 13.54 4.89 -13.67
C GLU A 191 12.71 4.62 -14.93
N LEU A 192 11.67 5.42 -15.20
CA LEU A 192 10.83 5.28 -16.39
C LEU A 192 11.66 5.36 -17.70
N ARG A 193 12.68 6.22 -17.70
CA ARG A 193 13.62 6.34 -18.84
C ARG A 193 14.51 5.12 -18.97
N GLU A 194 15.07 4.63 -17.85
CA GLU A 194 15.98 3.48 -17.83
C GLU A 194 15.29 2.20 -18.29
N ILE A 195 14.04 1.99 -17.88
CA ILE A 195 13.24 0.82 -18.28
C ILE A 195 12.52 1.01 -19.64
N GLY A 196 12.66 2.18 -20.27
CA GLY A 196 12.16 2.44 -21.62
C GLY A 196 10.65 2.63 -21.74
N VAL A 197 9.98 3.09 -20.67
CA VAL A 197 8.53 3.34 -20.69
C VAL A 197 8.18 4.53 -21.55
N SER A 198 7.19 4.36 -22.43
CA SER A 198 6.57 5.46 -23.17
C SER A 198 5.68 6.27 -22.23
N VAL A 199 6.19 7.41 -21.77
CA VAL A 199 5.46 8.29 -20.84
C VAL A 199 4.10 8.75 -21.39
N PRO A 200 3.95 9.09 -22.71
CA PRO A 200 2.63 9.40 -23.27
C PRO A 200 1.63 8.24 -23.15
N GLU A 201 2.07 7.00 -23.44
CA GLU A 201 1.22 5.81 -23.34
C GLU A 201 0.87 5.52 -21.86
N PHE A 202 1.84 5.65 -20.96
CA PHE A 202 1.65 5.45 -19.54
C PHE A 202 0.58 6.42 -18.94
N ARG A 203 0.60 7.68 -19.38
CA ARG A 203 -0.46 8.66 -19.04
C ARG A 203 -1.80 8.28 -19.65
N ALA A 204 -1.82 7.85 -20.91
CA ALA A 204 -3.06 7.44 -21.59
C ALA A 204 -3.72 6.25 -20.88
N GLU A 205 -2.95 5.25 -20.50
CA GLU A 205 -3.43 4.10 -19.71
C GLU A 205 -4.01 4.53 -18.36
N MET A 206 -3.37 5.49 -17.67
CA MET A 206 -3.90 6.01 -16.41
C MET A 206 -5.25 6.71 -16.61
N GLN A 207 -5.40 7.50 -17.66
CA GLN A 207 -6.67 8.17 -17.96
C GLN A 207 -7.78 7.17 -18.34
N GLU A 208 -7.43 6.09 -19.03
CA GLU A 208 -8.39 5.06 -19.44
C GLU A 208 -8.83 4.18 -18.26
N ARG A 209 -7.88 3.67 -17.47
CA ARG A 209 -8.13 2.62 -16.46
C ARG A 209 -8.30 3.17 -15.06
N GLY A 210 -7.69 4.31 -14.77
CA GLY A 210 -7.67 4.92 -13.45
C GLY A 210 -9.05 5.15 -12.84
N PRO A 211 -10.06 5.68 -13.57
CA PRO A 211 -11.39 5.89 -12.98
C PRO A 211 -12.05 4.62 -12.43
N ALA A 212 -11.90 3.49 -13.13
CA ALA A 212 -12.43 2.20 -12.67
C ALA A 212 -11.67 1.67 -11.44
N ALA A 213 -10.33 1.84 -11.44
CA ALA A 213 -9.48 1.47 -10.32
C ALA A 213 -9.81 2.31 -9.07
N VAL A 214 -9.97 3.63 -9.19
CA VAL A 214 -10.38 4.53 -8.09
C VAL A 214 -11.73 4.08 -7.51
N TYR A 215 -12.71 3.76 -8.36
CA TYR A 215 -14.01 3.25 -7.88
C TYR A 215 -13.84 1.95 -7.07
N ALA A 216 -13.05 1.00 -7.56
CA ALA A 216 -12.77 -0.26 -6.86
C ALA A 216 -12.02 -0.01 -5.55
N SER A 217 -11.04 0.88 -5.56
CA SER A 217 -10.21 1.29 -4.44
C SER A 217 -11.00 1.91 -3.29
N LEU A 218 -11.86 2.89 -3.58
CA LEU A 218 -12.71 3.50 -2.54
C LEU A 218 -13.63 2.48 -1.88
N ARG A 219 -14.09 1.47 -2.62
CA ARG A 219 -14.89 0.39 -2.06
C ARG A 219 -14.07 -0.59 -1.24
N LEU A 220 -12.80 -0.82 -1.61
CA LEU A 220 -11.86 -1.59 -0.80
C LEU A 220 -11.65 -0.90 0.55
N LEU A 221 -11.30 0.40 0.54
CA LEU A 221 -11.06 1.17 1.76
C LEU A 221 -12.29 1.16 2.68
N ARG A 222 -13.48 1.46 2.14
CA ARG A 222 -14.74 1.44 2.90
C ARG A 222 -15.02 0.06 3.51
N ALA A 223 -14.81 -1.01 2.74
CA ALA A 223 -15.03 -2.37 3.21
C ALA A 223 -14.04 -2.79 4.29
N PHE A 224 -12.76 -2.38 4.15
CA PHE A 224 -11.75 -2.60 5.17
C PHE A 224 -12.13 -1.90 6.48
N ILE A 225 -12.43 -0.60 6.44
CA ILE A 225 -12.79 0.20 7.62
C ILE A 225 -14.10 -0.30 8.26
N ALA A 226 -15.08 -0.70 7.46
CA ALA A 226 -16.34 -1.25 7.98
C ALA A 226 -16.18 -2.62 8.66
N GLY A 227 -15.07 -3.32 8.44
CA GLY A 227 -14.71 -4.59 9.07
C GLY A 227 -13.90 -4.45 10.37
N LEU A 228 -13.53 -3.23 10.74
CA LEU A 228 -12.76 -2.92 11.95
C LEU A 228 -13.66 -2.80 13.17
#